data_c9e5c07514637e53d71c8e0959317d17
#
_entry.id   c9e5c07514637e53d71c8e0959317d17
#
_cell.length_a   1.000
_cell.length_b   1.000
_cell.length_c   1.000
_cell.angle_alpha   90.00
_cell.angle_beta   90.00
_cell.angle_gamma   90.00
#
_symmetry.space_group_name_H-M   'P 1'
#
loop_
_entity.id
_entity.type
_entity.pdbx_description
1 polymer ?
#
loop_
_entity_poly.entity_id
_entity_poly.type
_entity_poly.pdbx_seq_one_letter_code
_entity_poly.pdbx_strand_id
1 'polypeptide(L)'
;MVGGGCRGLALARSLVAEGHAVRAVTRHESRRAELEAAGCECWIGDPDRIGTLRYALENATVLLWLLATVDVPELHGSRLEMMLERSVDTTVRGVLYEGHAGRAVVQAAHDRHGIPIAFLDADPADRDAWAAAARAGIDALLATGP
;
A
#
# COMPACT_ATOMS: atom_id res chain seq x y z
N MET A 1 -2.89 -0.13 3.69
CA MET A 1 -1.79 0.79 3.35
C MET A 1 -0.56 0.40 4.17
N VAL A 2 0.53 0.16 3.52
CA VAL A 2 1.81 -0.20 4.14
C VAL A 2 2.81 0.91 3.86
N GLY A 3 3.35 1.55 4.89
CA GLY A 3 4.31 2.65 4.78
C GLY A 3 3.68 4.00 4.43
N GLY A 4 4.47 4.88 3.83
CA GLY A 4 4.08 6.22 3.39
C GLY A 4 4.44 7.35 4.36
N GLY A 5 4.69 7.07 5.63
CA GLY A 5 5.03 8.10 6.62
C GLY A 5 4.01 9.23 6.68
N CYS A 6 4.48 10.48 6.76
CA CYS A 6 3.58 11.66 6.78
C CYS A 6 2.77 11.81 5.50
N ARG A 7 3.34 11.45 4.34
CA ARG A 7 2.61 11.48 3.06
C ARG A 7 1.48 10.47 3.06
N GLY A 8 1.75 9.26 3.55
CA GLY A 8 0.75 8.20 3.68
C GLY A 8 -0.38 8.58 4.63
N LEU A 9 -0.05 9.24 5.75
CA LEU A 9 -1.06 9.72 6.69
C LEU A 9 -1.97 10.78 6.07
N ALA A 10 -1.41 11.72 5.31
CA ALA A 10 -2.20 12.74 4.61
C ALA A 10 -3.10 12.10 3.53
N LEU A 11 -2.57 11.14 2.79
CA LEU A 11 -3.35 10.37 1.80
C LEU A 11 -4.50 9.61 2.48
N ALA A 12 -4.22 8.96 3.60
CA ALA A 12 -5.23 8.22 4.37
C ALA A 12 -6.37 9.14 4.86
N ARG A 13 -6.04 10.31 5.38
CA ARG A 13 -7.06 11.31 5.77
C ARG A 13 -7.95 11.71 4.60
N SER A 14 -7.37 11.94 3.43
CA SER A 14 -8.11 12.27 2.22
C SER A 14 -9.05 11.14 1.79
N LEU A 15 -8.56 9.90 1.83
CA LEU A 15 -9.36 8.72 1.48
C LEU A 15 -10.52 8.52 2.46
N VAL A 16 -10.26 8.65 3.76
CA VAL A 16 -11.30 8.54 4.79
C VAL A 16 -12.36 9.63 4.63
N ALA A 17 -11.95 10.88 4.35
CA ALA A 17 -12.86 11.98 4.12
C ALA A 17 -13.80 11.74 2.93
N GLU A 18 -13.37 10.94 1.95
CA GLU A 18 -14.17 10.56 0.79
C GLU A 18 -15.00 9.29 1.00
N GLY A 19 -14.97 8.72 2.19
CA GLY A 19 -15.79 7.56 2.56
C GLY A 19 -15.09 6.21 2.39
N HIS A 20 -13.79 6.18 2.07
CA HIS A 20 -13.05 4.92 2.01
C HIS A 20 -12.65 4.46 3.42
N ALA A 21 -12.68 3.15 3.64
CA ALA A 21 -12.09 2.54 4.82
C ALA A 21 -10.59 2.32 4.57
N VAL A 22 -9.76 2.81 5.48
CA VAL A 22 -8.30 2.69 5.38
C VAL A 22 -7.76 1.91 6.58
N ARG A 23 -7.08 0.80 6.31
CA ARG A 23 -6.28 0.08 7.28
C ARG A 23 -4.83 0.46 7.09
N ALA A 24 -4.22 1.06 8.11
CA ALA A 24 -2.84 1.53 8.07
C ALA A 24 -1.96 0.64 8.94
N VAL A 25 -0.89 0.13 8.33
CA VAL A 25 0.08 -0.73 9.00
C VAL A 25 1.17 0.12 9.63
N THR A 26 1.51 -0.17 10.87
CA THR A 26 2.66 0.40 11.57
C THR A 26 3.33 -0.67 12.42
N ARG A 27 4.64 -0.56 12.60
CA ARG A 27 5.40 -1.42 13.53
C ARG A 27 5.26 -0.97 14.98
N HIS A 28 4.81 0.26 15.21
CA HIS A 28 4.88 0.92 16.51
C HIS A 28 3.49 1.17 17.08
N GLU A 29 3.20 0.57 18.22
CA GLU A 29 1.96 0.80 18.98
C GLU A 29 1.78 2.29 19.33
N SER A 30 2.89 3.03 19.50
CA SER A 30 2.87 4.48 19.78
C SER A 30 2.21 5.32 18.67
N ARG A 31 2.07 4.78 17.46
CA ARG A 31 1.42 5.46 16.34
C ARG A 31 -0.09 5.21 16.26
N ARG A 32 -0.62 4.30 17.06
CA ARG A 32 -2.04 3.93 17.02
C ARG A 32 -2.97 5.13 17.17
N ALA A 33 -2.75 5.97 18.16
CA ALA A 33 -3.60 7.12 18.43
C ALA A 33 -3.64 8.11 17.25
N GLU A 34 -2.49 8.35 16.61
CA GLU A 34 -2.37 9.21 15.42
C GLU A 34 -3.15 8.63 14.24
N LEU A 35 -3.01 7.35 13.98
CA LEU A 35 -3.69 6.67 12.86
C LEU A 35 -5.20 6.61 13.09
N GLU A 36 -5.64 6.28 14.28
CA GLU A 36 -7.07 6.26 14.63
C GLU A 36 -7.68 7.65 14.58
N ALA A 37 -6.96 8.69 15.03
CA ALA A 37 -7.39 10.07 14.91
C ALA A 37 -7.56 10.53 13.45
N ALA A 38 -6.80 9.93 12.54
CA ALA A 38 -6.95 10.13 11.09
C ALA A 38 -8.14 9.37 10.48
N GLY A 39 -8.84 8.55 11.27
CA GLY A 39 -9.95 7.74 10.83
C GLY A 39 -9.55 6.36 10.29
N CYS A 40 -8.30 5.95 10.49
CA CYS A 40 -7.81 4.66 10.03
C CYS A 40 -8.04 3.56 11.06
N GLU A 41 -8.19 2.32 10.57
CA GLU A 41 -7.95 1.13 11.39
C GLU A 41 -6.45 0.95 11.50
N CYS A 42 -5.92 0.87 12.72
CA CYS A 42 -4.50 0.64 12.95
C CYS A 42 -4.21 -0.86 12.98
N TRP A 43 -3.27 -1.31 12.16
CA TRP A 43 -2.76 -2.67 12.17
C TRP A 43 -1.30 -2.68 12.61
N ILE A 44 -1.00 -3.38 13.70
CA ILE A 44 0.38 -3.55 14.17
C ILE A 44 1.00 -4.71 13.40
N GLY A 45 2.00 -4.41 12.59
CA GLY A 45 2.70 -5.39 11.77
C GLY A 45 3.98 -4.82 11.19
N ASP A 46 4.80 -5.70 10.65
CA ASP A 46 6.09 -5.35 10.07
C ASP A 46 6.18 -5.93 8.65
N PRO A 47 6.34 -5.10 7.62
CA PRO A 47 6.46 -5.59 6.25
C PRO A 47 7.71 -6.44 6.00
N ASP A 48 8.73 -6.35 6.85
CA ASP A 48 9.88 -7.26 6.80
C ASP A 48 9.55 -8.64 7.41
N ARG A 49 8.42 -8.75 8.08
CA ARG A 49 7.89 -9.99 8.67
C ARG A 49 6.48 -10.21 8.14
N ILE A 50 6.37 -10.71 6.92
CA ILE A 50 5.10 -10.83 6.18
C ILE A 50 4.03 -11.60 6.96
N GLY A 51 4.40 -12.57 7.77
CA GLY A 51 3.45 -13.28 8.63
C GLY A 51 2.62 -12.36 9.53
N THR A 52 3.16 -11.21 9.93
CA THR A 52 2.44 -10.22 10.75
C THR A 52 1.36 -9.48 9.98
N LEU A 53 1.40 -9.51 8.64
CA LEU A 53 0.45 -8.86 7.74
C LEU A 53 -0.58 -9.83 7.16
N ARG A 54 -0.53 -11.10 7.54
CA ARG A 54 -1.37 -12.15 6.93
C ARG A 54 -2.85 -11.78 6.92
N TYR A 55 -3.39 -11.38 8.04
CA TYR A 55 -4.81 -11.03 8.18
C TYR A 55 -5.10 -9.56 7.88
N ALA A 56 -4.07 -8.74 7.69
CA ALA A 56 -4.24 -7.35 7.31
C ALA A 56 -4.85 -7.19 5.92
N LEU A 57 -4.73 -8.20 5.08
CA LEU A 57 -5.32 -8.21 3.72
C LEU A 57 -6.81 -8.57 3.71
N GLU A 58 -7.36 -9.07 4.82
CA GLU A 58 -8.77 -9.46 4.87
C GLU A 58 -9.67 -8.25 4.60
N ASN A 59 -10.59 -8.42 3.65
CA ASN A 59 -11.53 -7.38 3.22
C ASN A 59 -10.87 -6.13 2.61
N ALA A 60 -9.57 -6.18 2.29
CA ALA A 60 -8.91 -5.11 1.57
C ALA A 60 -9.19 -5.22 0.07
N THR A 61 -9.49 -4.10 -0.57
CA THR A 61 -9.73 -4.03 -2.02
C THR A 61 -8.47 -3.63 -2.78
N VAL A 62 -7.71 -2.69 -2.25
CA VAL A 62 -6.47 -2.21 -2.85
C VAL A 62 -5.34 -2.26 -1.83
N LEU A 63 -4.22 -2.82 -2.22
CA LEU A 63 -2.98 -2.81 -1.45
C LEU A 63 -2.13 -1.61 -1.89
N LEU A 64 -1.79 -0.74 -0.94
CA LEU A 64 -0.86 0.37 -1.16
C LEU A 64 0.48 0.00 -0.51
N TRP A 65 1.52 -0.17 -1.32
CA TRP A 65 2.87 -0.48 -0.86
C TRP A 65 3.75 0.76 -1.06
N LEU A 66 3.86 1.57 0.01
CA LEU A 66 4.41 2.93 -0.01
C LEU A 66 5.73 2.98 0.77
N LEU A 67 6.71 2.21 0.32
CA LEU A 67 7.99 2.03 1.00
C LEU A 67 9.19 2.50 0.17
N ALA A 68 8.99 3.38 -0.82
CA ALA A 68 10.05 3.83 -1.71
C ALA A 68 11.22 4.50 -0.99
N THR A 69 10.97 5.15 0.15
CA THR A 69 12.00 5.85 0.93
C THR A 69 12.67 4.96 1.98
N VAL A 70 12.26 3.70 2.09
CA VAL A 70 12.83 2.73 3.03
C VAL A 70 13.94 1.97 2.33
N ASP A 71 15.17 2.12 2.82
CA ASP A 71 16.36 1.47 2.25
C ASP A 71 16.56 0.07 2.85
N VAL A 72 15.62 -0.82 2.55
CA VAL A 72 15.68 -2.25 2.88
C VAL A 72 15.37 -3.02 1.60
N PRO A 73 16.38 -3.58 0.91
CA PRO A 73 16.18 -4.22 -0.40
C PRO A 73 15.12 -5.30 -0.42
N GLU A 74 14.97 -6.07 0.66
CA GLU A 74 14.00 -7.15 0.77
C GLU A 74 12.55 -6.66 0.67
N LEU A 75 12.27 -5.41 1.06
CA LEU A 75 10.94 -4.80 0.95
C LEU A 75 10.54 -4.46 -0.49
N HIS A 76 11.52 -4.49 -1.40
CA HIS A 76 11.33 -4.31 -2.84
C HIS A 76 11.63 -5.59 -3.63
N GLY A 77 11.92 -6.67 -2.93
CA GLY A 77 12.25 -7.98 -3.50
C GLY A 77 11.44 -9.09 -2.85
N SER A 78 12.10 -9.91 -2.02
CA SER A 78 11.51 -11.14 -1.47
C SER A 78 10.26 -10.89 -0.61
N ARG A 79 10.24 -9.84 0.20
CA ARG A 79 9.07 -9.53 1.05
C ARG A 79 7.89 -9.04 0.22
N LEU A 80 8.16 -8.20 -0.77
CA LEU A 80 7.15 -7.74 -1.72
C LEU A 80 6.57 -8.92 -2.49
N GLU A 81 7.41 -9.81 -3.01
CA GLU A 81 6.95 -11.01 -3.72
C GLU A 81 6.04 -11.88 -2.83
N MET A 82 6.45 -12.13 -1.59
CA MET A 82 5.62 -12.88 -0.62
C MET A 82 4.26 -12.21 -0.38
N MET A 83 4.24 -10.88 -0.26
CA MET A 83 3.00 -10.13 -0.04
C MET A 83 2.07 -10.23 -1.25
N LEU A 84 2.61 -10.12 -2.45
CA LEU A 84 1.84 -10.26 -3.69
C LEU A 84 1.27 -11.67 -3.85
N GLU A 85 2.06 -12.70 -3.57
CA GLU A 85 1.59 -14.09 -3.59
C GLU A 85 0.44 -14.32 -2.59
N ARG A 86 0.54 -13.75 -1.39
CA ARG A 86 -0.53 -13.85 -0.39
C ARG A 86 -1.79 -13.10 -0.79
N SER A 87 -1.67 -12.02 -1.54
CA SER A 87 -2.83 -11.23 -1.97
C SER A 87 -3.70 -11.96 -2.99
N VAL A 88 -3.17 -12.96 -3.69
CA VAL A 88 -3.90 -13.74 -4.71
C VAL A 88 -5.16 -14.40 -4.15
N ASP A 89 -5.08 -14.95 -2.95
CA ASP A 89 -6.19 -15.65 -2.31
C ASP A 89 -7.05 -14.74 -1.41
N THR A 90 -6.98 -13.43 -1.63
CA THR A 90 -7.72 -12.44 -0.84
C THR A 90 -8.69 -11.63 -1.70
N THR A 91 -9.33 -10.65 -1.09
CA THR A 91 -10.21 -9.71 -1.78
C THR A 91 -9.47 -8.59 -2.52
N VAL A 92 -8.13 -8.55 -2.44
CA VAL A 92 -7.31 -7.53 -3.11
C VAL A 92 -7.46 -7.64 -4.62
N ARG A 93 -7.88 -6.54 -5.24
CA ARG A 93 -8.11 -6.42 -6.69
C ARG A 93 -7.15 -5.47 -7.38
N GLY A 94 -6.21 -4.91 -6.64
CA GLY A 94 -5.25 -4.00 -7.22
C GLY A 94 -4.14 -3.66 -6.26
N VAL A 95 -2.99 -3.34 -6.82
CA VAL A 95 -1.79 -2.97 -6.05
C VAL A 95 -1.23 -1.67 -6.58
N LEU A 96 -1.07 -0.69 -5.70
CA LEU A 96 -0.31 0.53 -5.97
C LEU A 96 1.07 0.35 -5.35
N TYR A 97 2.11 0.38 -6.19
CA TYR A 97 3.50 0.26 -5.75
C TYR A 97 4.24 1.58 -5.93
N GLU A 98 4.84 2.07 -4.85
CA GLU A 98 5.68 3.27 -4.87
C GLU A 98 7.14 2.89 -5.08
N GLY A 99 7.77 3.49 -6.10
CA GLY A 99 9.20 3.38 -6.37
C GLY A 99 9.54 2.62 -7.65
N HIS A 100 10.84 2.31 -7.80
CA HIS A 100 11.37 1.65 -9.00
C HIS A 100 11.98 0.28 -8.72
N ALA A 101 12.60 0.09 -7.55
CA ALA A 101 13.39 -1.10 -7.25
C ALA A 101 12.61 -2.42 -7.37
N GLY A 102 11.33 -2.40 -7.02
CA GLY A 102 10.47 -3.60 -7.04
C GLY A 102 9.54 -3.70 -8.26
N ARG A 103 9.67 -2.83 -9.26
CA ARG A 103 8.74 -2.82 -10.41
C ARG A 103 8.71 -4.15 -11.14
N ALA A 104 9.86 -4.79 -11.33
CA ALA A 104 9.92 -6.09 -12.00
C ALA A 104 9.19 -7.18 -11.21
N VAL A 105 9.25 -7.14 -9.88
CA VAL A 105 8.53 -8.07 -8.99
C VAL A 105 7.02 -7.88 -9.13
N VAL A 106 6.57 -6.63 -9.10
CA VAL A 106 5.15 -6.29 -9.25
C VAL A 106 4.63 -6.66 -10.63
N GLN A 107 5.40 -6.36 -11.68
CA GLN A 107 5.04 -6.72 -13.05
C GLN A 107 4.93 -8.24 -13.23
N ALA A 108 5.88 -8.99 -12.68
CA ALA A 108 5.85 -10.45 -12.74
C ALA A 108 4.61 -11.04 -12.04
N ALA A 109 4.18 -10.45 -10.91
CA ALA A 109 2.96 -10.85 -10.22
C ALA A 109 1.71 -10.55 -11.06
N HIS A 110 1.68 -9.40 -11.71
CA HIS A 110 0.62 -9.05 -12.65
C HIS A 110 0.54 -10.07 -13.80
N ASP A 111 1.67 -10.35 -14.43
CA ASP A 111 1.75 -11.25 -15.59
C ASP A 111 1.31 -12.67 -15.21
N ARG A 112 1.66 -13.12 -13.99
CA ARG A 112 1.34 -14.46 -13.49
C ARG A 112 -0.08 -14.62 -13.00
N HIS A 113 -0.61 -13.62 -12.31
CA HIS A 113 -1.88 -13.74 -11.57
C HIS A 113 -2.98 -12.80 -12.06
N GLY A 114 -2.66 -11.88 -12.98
CA GLY A 114 -3.64 -10.93 -13.50
C GLY A 114 -4.05 -9.82 -12.53
N ILE A 115 -3.35 -9.62 -11.42
CA ILE A 115 -3.68 -8.57 -10.45
C ILE A 115 -3.42 -7.21 -11.09
N PRO A 116 -4.44 -6.32 -11.18
CA PRO A 116 -4.21 -4.96 -11.68
C PRO A 116 -3.18 -4.22 -10.84
N ILE A 117 -2.29 -3.49 -11.50
CA ILE A 117 -1.20 -2.75 -10.86
C ILE A 117 -1.20 -1.29 -11.32
N ALA A 118 -0.75 -0.42 -10.43
CA ALA A 118 -0.42 0.96 -10.75
C ALA A 118 0.93 1.30 -10.08
N PHE A 119 1.72 2.13 -10.76
CA PHE A 119 3.00 2.58 -10.25
C PHE A 119 2.94 4.04 -9.83
N LEU A 120 3.48 4.33 -8.65
CA LEU A 120 3.59 5.69 -8.12
C LEU A 120 5.04 6.15 -8.25
N ASP A 121 5.30 7.00 -9.23
CA ASP A 121 6.64 7.48 -9.59
C ASP A 121 6.90 8.93 -9.19
N ALA A 122 5.92 9.61 -8.61
CA ALA A 122 6.06 11.01 -8.23
C ALA A 122 7.14 11.20 -7.17
N ASP A 123 7.87 12.31 -7.24
CA ASP A 123 8.88 12.67 -6.26
C ASP A 123 8.25 12.80 -4.86
N PRO A 124 8.73 12.03 -3.88
CA PRO A 124 8.22 12.13 -2.50
C PRO A 124 8.41 13.51 -1.87
N ALA A 125 9.36 14.31 -2.34
CA ALA A 125 9.59 15.67 -1.85
C ALA A 125 8.51 16.66 -2.33
N ASP A 126 7.88 16.40 -3.47
CA ASP A 126 6.74 17.17 -3.97
C ASP A 126 5.44 16.54 -3.45
N ARG A 127 5.00 16.98 -2.29
CA ARG A 127 3.84 16.40 -1.60
C ARG A 127 2.55 16.47 -2.39
N ASP A 128 2.30 17.57 -3.08
CA ASP A 128 1.07 17.75 -3.86
C ASP A 128 1.06 16.86 -5.09
N ALA A 129 2.16 16.80 -5.82
CA ALA A 129 2.31 15.91 -6.98
C ALA A 129 2.23 14.43 -6.57
N TRP A 130 2.86 14.09 -5.45
CA TRP A 130 2.82 12.73 -4.91
C TRP A 130 1.39 12.31 -4.54
N ALA A 131 0.67 13.17 -3.81
CA ALA A 131 -0.71 12.91 -3.40
C ALA A 131 -1.64 12.78 -4.61
N ALA A 132 -1.50 13.65 -5.61
CA ALA A 132 -2.29 13.60 -6.84
C ALA A 132 -2.03 12.31 -7.63
N ALA A 133 -0.77 11.91 -7.76
CA ALA A 133 -0.39 10.68 -8.45
C ALA A 133 -0.88 9.43 -7.70
N ALA A 134 -0.79 9.41 -6.37
CA ALA A 134 -1.31 8.32 -5.55
C ALA A 134 -2.83 8.18 -5.73
N ARG A 135 -3.57 9.31 -5.69
CA ARG A 135 -5.01 9.32 -5.91
C ARG A 135 -5.37 8.79 -7.30
N ALA A 136 -4.70 9.27 -8.33
CA ALA A 136 -4.95 8.83 -9.70
C ALA A 136 -4.73 7.31 -9.84
N GLY A 137 -3.68 6.78 -9.23
CA GLY A 137 -3.41 5.34 -9.23
C GLY A 137 -4.48 4.54 -8.51
N ILE A 138 -4.93 5.00 -7.35
CA ILE A 138 -6.01 4.36 -6.58
C ILE A 138 -7.32 4.38 -7.37
N ASP A 139 -7.68 5.52 -7.92
CA ASP A 139 -8.92 5.67 -8.69
C ASP A 139 -8.93 4.75 -9.93
N ALA A 140 -7.79 4.64 -10.62
CA ALA A 140 -7.63 3.73 -11.74
C ALA A 140 -7.82 2.27 -11.32
N LEU A 141 -7.25 1.86 -10.18
CA LEU A 141 -7.40 0.50 -9.66
C LEU A 141 -8.84 0.20 -9.24
N LEU A 142 -9.52 1.16 -8.61
CA LEU A 142 -10.93 1.00 -8.23
C LEU A 142 -11.85 0.95 -9.44
N ALA A 143 -11.50 1.61 -10.53
CA ALA A 143 -12.27 1.61 -11.77
C ALA A 143 -12.13 0.29 -12.56
N THR A 144 -11.12 -0.53 -12.28
CA THR A 144 -10.92 -1.86 -12.91
C THR A 144 -11.84 -2.93 -12.34
N GLY A 145 -12.94 -2.59 -11.72
CA GLY A 145 -13.90 -3.50 -11.06
C GLY A 145 -14.20 -4.81 -11.79
N PRO A 146 -14.89 -5.71 -11.15
CA PRO A 146 -15.05 -7.08 -11.67
C PRO A 146 -15.67 -7.15 -13.04
#